data_99bafd190c8f7c37693e7d1a5cfa71e9
#
_entry.id   99bafd190c8f7c37693e7d1a5cfa71e9
#
_cell.length_a   1.000
_cell.length_b   1.000
_cell.length_c   1.000
_cell.angle_alpha   90.00
_cell.angle_beta   90.00
_cell.angle_gamma   90.00
#
_symmetry.space_group_name_H-M   'P 1'
#
loop_
_entity.id
_entity.type
_entity.pdbx_description
1 polymer ?
#
loop_
_entity_poly.entity_id
_entity_poly.type
_entity_poly.pdbx_seq_one_letter_code
_entity_poly.pdbx_strand_id
1 'polypeptide(L)'
;MQVPMSSYLVEIKPQIQELIRLLEREFDYVSVLCTDVKGTTYRVSMHQTTVGDYHFCERGFVVRAWQDGSYTEYSFNNLTDAADLAEKITSALKSEFQALKALGIAQMESPLVQEEAITKTMQNEIEIDPETVSAEEILSHLRKLCDAGAAHEGILEFQSTVSFARVNKLFLSSKKDLMQSYAFSEGSLSAIGTENGKQNMSYRSCSGLKGVEILNEMDAIVEEIIAVLYAKLHSDPVTPGMYDVITAPDVTGVIAHEAFGHGVEMDMFVKDRALAKEYIGKPVASQLSSMHDGAVGAQQVSSYLFDDEGTLGTDTTVIDHGTLVTGISDLVSALRLGTTPTGNGKRESFERKVYSRMTNTYFTAGTDKLDDMIASIEHGYLLESVQSGMEDPKHWGIQCMVGLGREIKDGKLTGKVVSPVTLTGYVPDLLKSISMVSDKEELFGSGMCGKGHKEWVKVSDGGPYLKCKVRLG
;
A
#
# COMPACT_ATOMS: atom_id res chain seq x y z
N MET A 1 -7.33 -10.39 -20.76
CA MET A 1 -6.10 -10.91 -21.40
C MET A 1 -4.97 -10.98 -20.39
N GLN A 2 -4.00 -11.90 -20.55
CA GLN A 2 -2.82 -11.92 -19.68
C GLN A 2 -1.90 -10.72 -19.96
N VAL A 3 -1.39 -10.09 -18.91
CA VAL A 3 -0.41 -9.00 -19.03
C VAL A 3 0.93 -9.57 -19.50
N PRO A 4 1.45 -9.13 -20.67
CA PRO A 4 2.65 -9.73 -21.24
C PRO A 4 3.88 -9.43 -20.39
N MET A 5 4.82 -10.40 -20.32
CA MET A 5 6.14 -10.19 -19.74
C MET A 5 6.93 -9.16 -20.54
N SER A 6 7.77 -8.37 -19.86
CA SER A 6 8.74 -7.48 -20.52
C SER A 6 9.67 -8.28 -21.42
N SER A 7 9.63 -7.99 -22.73
CA SER A 7 10.55 -8.60 -23.70
C SER A 7 12.01 -8.32 -23.33
N TYR A 8 12.30 -7.12 -22.80
CA TYR A 8 13.61 -6.74 -22.32
C TYR A 8 14.12 -7.65 -21.21
N LEU A 9 13.30 -7.90 -20.15
CA LEU A 9 13.71 -8.76 -19.04
C LEU A 9 13.91 -10.22 -19.48
N VAL A 10 13.09 -10.70 -20.44
CA VAL A 10 13.26 -12.04 -21.02
C VAL A 10 14.57 -12.13 -21.79
N GLU A 11 14.90 -11.13 -22.61
CA GLU A 11 16.11 -11.09 -23.44
C GLU A 11 17.40 -11.04 -22.61
N ILE A 12 17.44 -10.24 -21.56
CA ILE A 12 18.65 -10.07 -20.73
C ILE A 12 18.84 -11.19 -19.69
N LYS A 13 17.84 -12.01 -19.44
CA LYS A 13 17.90 -13.05 -18.39
C LYS A 13 19.15 -13.92 -18.44
N PRO A 14 19.59 -14.46 -19.61
CA PRO A 14 20.84 -15.27 -19.68
C PRO A 14 22.08 -14.46 -19.24
N GLN A 15 22.15 -13.18 -19.56
CA GLN A 15 23.25 -12.31 -19.15
C GLN A 15 23.28 -12.07 -17.64
N ILE A 16 22.12 -11.91 -17.01
CA ILE A 16 22.00 -11.79 -15.54
C ILE A 16 22.39 -13.11 -14.85
N GLN A 17 22.00 -14.25 -15.41
CA GLN A 17 22.45 -15.57 -14.90
C GLN A 17 23.96 -15.72 -14.94
N GLU A 18 24.60 -15.27 -16.04
CA GLU A 18 26.07 -15.28 -16.14
C GLU A 18 26.72 -14.31 -15.13
N LEU A 19 26.15 -13.13 -14.94
CA LEU A 19 26.61 -12.16 -13.92
C LEU A 19 26.58 -12.78 -12.52
N ILE A 20 25.49 -13.45 -12.15
CA ILE A 20 25.36 -14.14 -10.85
C ILE A 20 26.46 -15.20 -10.72
N ARG A 21 26.65 -16.06 -11.74
CA ARG A 21 27.67 -17.11 -11.73
C ARG A 21 29.09 -16.56 -11.55
N LEU A 22 29.38 -15.39 -12.09
CA LEU A 22 30.67 -14.75 -11.91
C LEU A 22 30.84 -14.18 -10.50
N LEU A 23 29.81 -13.53 -9.96
CA LEU A 23 29.83 -12.93 -8.62
C LEU A 23 29.84 -13.99 -7.50
N GLU A 24 29.21 -15.16 -7.67
CA GLU A 24 29.23 -16.25 -6.69
C GLU A 24 30.62 -16.90 -6.50
N ARG A 25 31.60 -16.55 -7.32
CA ARG A 25 33.01 -16.94 -7.08
C ARG A 25 33.67 -16.10 -5.97
N GLU A 26 33.08 -14.95 -5.68
CA GLU A 26 33.64 -13.91 -4.83
C GLU A 26 32.82 -13.69 -3.53
N PHE A 27 31.55 -14.12 -3.52
CA PHE A 27 30.59 -13.91 -2.43
C PHE A 27 29.85 -15.19 -2.05
N ASP A 28 29.48 -15.31 -0.79
CA ASP A 28 28.79 -16.50 -0.23
C ASP A 28 27.38 -16.70 -0.79
N TYR A 29 26.71 -15.60 -1.20
CA TYR A 29 25.40 -15.60 -1.84
C TYR A 29 25.28 -14.36 -2.71
N VAL A 30 24.61 -14.54 -3.86
CA VAL A 30 24.27 -13.44 -4.78
C VAL A 30 22.85 -13.60 -5.28
N SER A 31 22.11 -12.49 -5.31
CA SER A 31 20.85 -12.39 -6.01
C SER A 31 20.79 -11.10 -6.84
N VAL A 32 19.96 -11.10 -7.88
CA VAL A 32 19.72 -9.94 -8.72
C VAL A 32 18.22 -9.74 -8.90
N LEU A 33 17.73 -8.56 -8.50
CA LEU A 33 16.41 -8.07 -8.86
C LEU A 33 16.54 -7.20 -10.10
N CYS A 34 15.73 -7.49 -11.13
CA CYS A 34 15.58 -6.66 -12.32
C CYS A 34 14.15 -6.12 -12.35
N THR A 35 14.01 -4.82 -12.52
CA THR A 35 12.71 -4.12 -12.56
C THR A 35 12.53 -3.42 -13.90
N ASP A 36 11.34 -3.51 -14.49
CA ASP A 36 10.91 -2.76 -15.67
C ASP A 36 9.45 -2.33 -15.47
N VAL A 37 9.24 -1.11 -15.01
CA VAL A 37 7.93 -0.51 -14.75
C VAL A 37 7.64 0.55 -15.78
N LYS A 38 6.49 0.44 -16.43
CA LYS A 38 5.96 1.41 -17.40
C LYS A 38 4.55 1.82 -17.01
N GLY A 39 4.15 2.97 -17.46
CA GLY A 39 2.77 3.40 -17.28
C GLY A 39 2.54 4.83 -17.73
N THR A 40 1.27 5.22 -17.76
CA THR A 40 0.84 6.55 -18.19
C THR A 40 -0.23 7.08 -17.24
N THR A 41 -0.13 8.36 -16.93
CA THR A 41 -1.15 9.11 -16.18
C THR A 41 -1.82 10.10 -17.09
N TYR A 42 -3.13 10.06 -17.13
CA TYR A 42 -4.01 10.99 -17.84
C TYR A 42 -4.76 11.82 -16.81
N ARG A 43 -4.81 13.14 -17.01
CA ARG A 43 -5.53 14.07 -16.13
C ARG A 43 -6.27 15.09 -16.95
N VAL A 44 -7.51 15.30 -16.60
CA VAL A 44 -8.37 16.34 -17.15
C VAL A 44 -8.97 17.15 -16.01
N SER A 45 -8.78 18.45 -16.04
CA SER A 45 -9.47 19.39 -15.16
C SER A 45 -10.28 20.39 -15.98
N MET A 46 -11.00 21.29 -15.30
CA MET A 46 -11.77 22.36 -15.98
C MET A 46 -10.87 23.23 -16.86
N HIS A 47 -9.59 23.35 -16.52
CA HIS A 47 -8.67 24.31 -17.15
C HIS A 47 -7.51 23.66 -17.91
N GLN A 48 -7.22 22.39 -17.67
CA GLN A 48 -6.01 21.74 -18.19
C GLN A 48 -6.24 20.27 -18.51
N THR A 49 -5.53 19.82 -19.55
CA THR A 49 -5.40 18.39 -19.88
C THR A 49 -3.92 18.04 -19.91
N THR A 50 -3.51 16.98 -19.21
CA THR A 50 -2.13 16.51 -19.18
C THR A 50 -2.05 15.01 -19.41
N VAL A 51 -1.00 14.59 -20.10
CA VAL A 51 -0.59 13.18 -20.23
C VAL A 51 0.90 13.12 -19.90
N GLY A 52 1.28 12.17 -19.09
CA GLY A 52 2.69 11.99 -18.71
C GLY A 52 2.94 10.56 -18.27
N ASP A 53 4.20 10.25 -18.01
CA ASP A 53 4.57 8.95 -17.47
C ASP A 53 3.95 8.74 -16.08
N TYR A 54 3.61 7.48 -15.77
CA TYR A 54 3.28 7.09 -14.42
C TYR A 54 4.47 7.40 -13.48
N HIS A 55 4.18 7.89 -12.30
CA HIS A 55 5.19 8.47 -11.40
C HIS A 55 6.35 7.52 -11.03
N PHE A 56 6.10 6.21 -10.99
CA PHE A 56 7.09 5.18 -10.64
C PHE A 56 7.58 4.38 -11.85
N CYS A 57 7.59 4.96 -13.04
CA CYS A 57 8.25 4.35 -14.20
C CYS A 57 9.74 4.22 -13.92
N GLU A 58 10.27 2.99 -14.04
CA GLU A 58 11.69 2.73 -13.82
C GLU A 58 12.18 1.52 -14.61
N ARG A 59 13.50 1.50 -14.87
CA ARG A 59 14.22 0.32 -15.29
C ARG A 59 15.56 0.28 -14.59
N GLY A 60 15.80 -0.79 -13.83
CA GLY A 60 17.04 -0.91 -13.07
C GLY A 60 17.24 -2.29 -12.47
N PHE A 61 18.39 -2.44 -11.86
CA PHE A 61 18.91 -3.69 -11.34
C PHE A 61 19.49 -3.47 -9.95
N VAL A 62 19.30 -4.46 -9.08
CA VAL A 62 19.92 -4.50 -7.76
C VAL A 62 20.60 -5.85 -7.58
N VAL A 63 21.92 -5.83 -7.46
CA VAL A 63 22.70 -6.98 -7.00
C VAL A 63 22.80 -6.91 -5.49
N ARG A 64 22.42 -7.97 -4.81
CA ARG A 64 22.65 -8.15 -3.37
C ARG A 64 23.62 -9.29 -3.16
N ALA A 65 24.65 -9.05 -2.35
CA ALA A 65 25.65 -10.06 -2.00
C ALA A 65 25.80 -10.20 -0.50
N TRP A 66 26.03 -11.43 -0.03
CA TRP A 66 26.42 -11.77 1.35
C TRP A 66 27.88 -12.17 1.42
N GLN A 67 28.56 -11.68 2.46
CA GLN A 67 29.91 -12.10 2.80
C GLN A 67 30.14 -11.93 4.32
N ASP A 68 30.73 -12.93 4.97
CA ASP A 68 31.15 -12.87 6.39
C ASP A 68 30.02 -12.41 7.35
N GLY A 69 28.79 -12.90 7.20
CA GLY A 69 27.65 -12.57 8.05
C GLY A 69 27.07 -11.18 7.82
N SER A 70 27.43 -10.51 6.75
CA SER A 70 26.92 -9.20 6.33
C SER A 70 26.39 -9.25 4.90
N TYR A 71 25.56 -8.26 4.54
CA TYR A 71 25.13 -8.09 3.17
C TYR A 71 25.30 -6.63 2.72
N THR A 72 25.45 -6.44 1.43
CA THR A 72 25.43 -5.13 0.79
C THR A 72 24.79 -5.21 -0.59
N GLU A 73 24.44 -4.06 -1.17
CA GLU A 73 23.76 -3.96 -2.45
C GLU A 73 24.50 -3.01 -3.41
N TYR A 74 24.43 -3.35 -4.68
CA TYR A 74 24.88 -2.49 -5.77
C TYR A 74 23.75 -2.31 -6.77
N SER A 75 23.32 -1.08 -7.00
CA SER A 75 22.27 -0.76 -7.96
C SER A 75 22.83 -0.11 -9.23
N PHE A 76 22.22 -0.43 -10.37
CA PHE A 76 22.59 0.13 -11.67
C PHE A 76 21.41 0.06 -12.65
N ASN A 77 21.50 0.80 -13.76
CA ASN A 77 20.47 0.81 -14.81
C ASN A 77 21.04 0.61 -16.23
N ASN A 78 22.34 0.46 -16.36
CA ASN A 78 23.00 0.19 -17.64
C ASN A 78 23.67 -1.19 -17.61
N LEU A 79 23.12 -2.13 -18.38
CA LEU A 79 23.62 -3.49 -18.51
C LEU A 79 24.67 -3.53 -19.62
N THR A 80 25.93 -3.71 -19.23
CA THR A 80 27.08 -3.90 -20.14
C THR A 80 27.48 -5.37 -20.20
N ASP A 81 28.64 -5.70 -20.74
CA ASP A 81 29.16 -7.07 -20.72
C ASP A 81 29.19 -7.64 -19.28
N ALA A 82 28.80 -8.91 -19.12
CA ALA A 82 28.65 -9.52 -17.80
C ALA A 82 29.98 -9.62 -17.03
N ALA A 83 31.11 -9.83 -17.72
CA ALA A 83 32.42 -9.95 -17.08
C ALA A 83 32.90 -8.59 -16.59
N ASP A 84 32.80 -7.55 -17.42
CA ASP A 84 33.19 -6.17 -17.04
C ASP A 84 32.34 -5.67 -15.87
N LEU A 85 31.03 -5.97 -15.91
CA LEU A 85 30.10 -5.59 -14.87
C LEU A 85 30.39 -6.34 -13.55
N ALA A 86 30.70 -7.65 -13.62
CA ALA A 86 31.07 -8.45 -12.47
C ALA A 86 32.35 -7.92 -11.79
N GLU A 87 33.36 -7.54 -12.54
CA GLU A 87 34.59 -6.95 -12.01
C GLU A 87 34.31 -5.63 -11.27
N LYS A 88 33.52 -4.74 -11.90
CA LYS A 88 33.12 -3.45 -11.32
C LYS A 88 32.32 -3.64 -10.03
N ILE A 89 31.30 -4.51 -10.03
CA ILE A 89 30.47 -4.79 -8.86
C ILE A 89 31.29 -5.42 -7.74
N THR A 90 32.12 -6.42 -8.05
CA THR A 90 33.01 -7.05 -7.07
C THR A 90 33.92 -6.04 -6.39
N SER A 91 34.56 -5.14 -7.16
CA SER A 91 35.41 -4.09 -6.61
C SER A 91 34.64 -3.14 -5.67
N ALA A 92 33.43 -2.71 -6.08
CA ALA A 92 32.60 -1.82 -5.29
C ALA A 92 32.15 -2.47 -3.98
N LEU A 93 31.57 -3.68 -4.04
CA LEU A 93 31.06 -4.40 -2.87
C LEU A 93 32.18 -4.77 -1.89
N LYS A 94 33.33 -5.25 -2.38
CA LYS A 94 34.49 -5.54 -1.51
C LYS A 94 34.99 -4.29 -0.79
N SER A 95 35.04 -3.15 -1.50
CA SER A 95 35.40 -1.88 -0.88
C SER A 95 34.43 -1.47 0.22
N GLU A 96 33.14 -1.66 0.01
CA GLU A 96 32.11 -1.35 0.99
C GLU A 96 32.21 -2.28 2.22
N PHE A 97 32.35 -3.60 2.06
CA PHE A 97 32.59 -4.55 3.15
C PHE A 97 33.83 -4.17 3.96
N GLN A 98 34.92 -3.79 3.31
CA GLN A 98 36.15 -3.33 3.98
C GLN A 98 35.93 -2.03 4.77
N ALA A 99 35.23 -1.06 4.19
CA ALA A 99 34.94 0.23 4.84
C ALA A 99 34.06 0.03 6.10
N LEU A 100 33.04 -0.79 6.02
CA LEU A 100 32.16 -1.12 7.15
C LEU A 100 32.95 -1.79 8.29
N LYS A 101 33.85 -2.71 7.96
CA LYS A 101 34.73 -3.37 8.93
C LYS A 101 35.74 -2.39 9.57
N ALA A 102 36.34 -1.49 8.78
CA ALA A 102 37.30 -0.50 9.24
C ALA A 102 36.68 0.57 10.15
N LEU A 103 35.44 0.96 9.95
CA LEU A 103 34.72 1.94 10.75
C LEU A 103 34.28 1.38 12.13
N GLY A 104 34.52 0.08 12.40
CA GLY A 104 34.10 -0.55 13.64
C GLY A 104 32.57 -0.44 13.87
N ILE A 105 31.83 -0.18 12.84
CA ILE A 105 30.37 -0.20 12.91
C ILE A 105 29.99 -1.64 13.17
N ALA A 106 29.53 -1.93 14.38
CA ALA A 106 28.96 -3.21 14.72
C ALA A 106 27.74 -3.45 13.80
N GLN A 107 27.98 -4.12 12.70
CA GLN A 107 26.87 -4.58 11.86
C GLN A 107 26.12 -5.64 12.67
N MET A 108 24.81 -5.50 12.69
CA MET A 108 23.99 -6.62 13.15
C MET A 108 24.25 -7.78 12.18
N GLU A 109 24.73 -8.89 12.71
CA GLU A 109 24.92 -10.10 11.91
C GLU A 109 23.61 -10.46 11.19
N SER A 110 23.72 -10.77 9.92
CA SER A 110 22.61 -11.26 9.10
C SER A 110 22.94 -12.70 8.70
N PRO A 111 22.21 -13.69 9.22
CA PRO A 111 22.40 -15.08 8.83
C PRO A 111 22.39 -15.21 7.31
N LEU A 112 23.18 -16.15 6.78
CA LEU A 112 23.21 -16.44 5.36
C LEU A 112 21.85 -16.93 4.89
N VAL A 113 21.39 -16.40 3.76
CA VAL A 113 20.14 -16.80 3.13
C VAL A 113 20.16 -18.30 2.77
N GLN A 114 19.17 -19.03 3.23
CA GLN A 114 18.93 -20.41 2.85
C GLN A 114 17.73 -20.46 1.89
N GLU A 115 17.96 -20.87 0.66
CA GLU A 115 16.92 -20.91 -0.36
C GLU A 115 16.63 -22.34 -0.81
N GLU A 116 15.35 -22.60 -1.10
CA GLU A 116 14.93 -23.76 -1.88
C GLU A 116 14.97 -23.41 -3.36
N ALA A 117 15.24 -24.43 -4.20
CA ALA A 117 15.20 -24.25 -5.65
C ALA A 117 13.75 -24.05 -6.11
N ILE A 118 13.48 -22.92 -6.78
CA ILE A 118 12.14 -22.59 -7.23
C ILE A 118 12.17 -21.84 -8.55
N THR A 119 11.30 -22.26 -9.48
CA THR A 119 11.04 -21.55 -10.73
C THR A 119 9.55 -21.26 -10.81
N LYS A 120 9.19 -19.99 -10.86
CA LYS A 120 7.78 -19.55 -10.98
C LYS A 120 7.64 -18.34 -11.88
N THR A 121 6.52 -18.31 -12.60
CA THR A 121 6.11 -17.15 -13.41
C THR A 121 4.67 -16.82 -13.09
N MET A 122 4.35 -15.52 -12.95
CA MET A 122 2.99 -15.03 -12.76
C MET A 122 2.69 -13.91 -13.77
N GLN A 123 1.52 -13.97 -14.33
CA GLN A 123 0.93 -12.89 -15.13
C GLN A 123 -0.51 -12.69 -14.67
N ASN A 124 -0.89 -11.47 -14.26
CA ASN A 124 -2.30 -11.24 -13.98
C ASN A 124 -3.11 -11.06 -15.26
N GLU A 125 -4.42 -11.09 -15.12
CA GLU A 125 -5.36 -10.84 -16.21
C GLU A 125 -5.99 -9.46 -16.05
N ILE A 126 -6.21 -8.77 -17.17
CA ILE A 126 -6.96 -7.54 -17.32
C ILE A 126 -7.95 -7.68 -18.47
N GLU A 127 -9.03 -6.90 -18.48
CA GLU A 127 -10.01 -6.96 -19.55
C GLU A 127 -9.51 -6.20 -20.79
N ILE A 128 -9.11 -4.94 -20.63
CA ILE A 128 -8.72 -4.04 -21.72
C ILE A 128 -7.30 -3.50 -21.45
N ASP A 129 -6.35 -3.88 -22.31
CA ASP A 129 -4.97 -3.40 -22.22
C ASP A 129 -4.90 -1.90 -22.55
N PRO A 130 -4.35 -1.04 -21.64
CA PRO A 130 -4.18 0.36 -21.90
C PRO A 130 -3.37 0.71 -23.16
N GLU A 131 -2.46 -0.16 -23.58
CA GLU A 131 -1.68 0.05 -24.80
C GLU A 131 -2.49 -0.13 -26.09
N THR A 132 -3.71 -0.71 -26.01
CA THR A 132 -4.60 -0.92 -27.16
C THR A 132 -5.66 0.18 -27.32
N VAL A 133 -5.78 1.09 -26.36
CA VAL A 133 -6.74 2.20 -26.38
C VAL A 133 -6.00 3.51 -26.64
N SER A 134 -6.56 4.33 -27.52
CA SER A 134 -5.94 5.61 -27.85
C SER A 134 -6.01 6.59 -26.68
N ALA A 135 -4.99 7.46 -26.56
CA ALA A 135 -4.99 8.54 -25.56
C ALA A 135 -6.23 9.46 -25.73
N GLU A 136 -6.70 9.66 -26.96
CA GLU A 136 -7.88 10.47 -27.24
C GLU A 136 -9.15 9.88 -26.65
N GLU A 137 -9.35 8.56 -26.74
CA GLU A 137 -10.50 7.86 -26.14
C GLU A 137 -10.50 7.97 -24.62
N ILE A 138 -9.33 7.75 -23.96
CA ILE A 138 -9.19 7.89 -22.51
C ILE A 138 -9.45 9.34 -22.09
N LEU A 139 -8.84 10.33 -22.75
CA LEU A 139 -9.05 11.74 -22.45
C LEU A 139 -10.49 12.19 -22.71
N SER A 140 -11.14 11.67 -23.76
CA SER A 140 -12.55 11.94 -24.03
C SER A 140 -13.45 11.44 -22.89
N HIS A 141 -13.18 10.25 -22.35
CA HIS A 141 -13.90 9.72 -21.20
C HIS A 141 -13.70 10.60 -19.96
N LEU A 142 -12.44 10.92 -19.63
CA LEU A 142 -12.13 11.80 -18.50
C LEU A 142 -12.75 13.20 -18.64
N ARG A 143 -12.83 13.73 -19.87
CA ARG A 143 -13.48 15.00 -20.15
C ARG A 143 -14.98 14.95 -19.83
N LYS A 144 -15.67 13.88 -20.21
CA LYS A 144 -17.10 13.70 -19.86
C LYS A 144 -17.32 13.70 -18.35
N LEU A 145 -16.45 13.01 -17.57
CA LEU A 145 -16.53 13.00 -16.12
C LEU A 145 -16.30 14.41 -15.54
N CYS A 146 -15.28 15.11 -16.06
CA CYS A 146 -14.96 16.47 -15.64
C CYS A 146 -16.12 17.44 -15.92
N ASP A 147 -16.68 17.40 -17.13
CA ASP A 147 -17.78 18.26 -17.54
C ASP A 147 -19.07 17.98 -16.73
N ALA A 148 -19.35 16.69 -16.45
CA ALA A 148 -20.48 16.29 -15.62
C ALA A 148 -20.35 16.86 -14.19
N GLY A 149 -19.20 16.69 -13.55
CA GLY A 149 -18.97 17.24 -12.20
C GLY A 149 -18.93 18.76 -12.17
N ALA A 150 -18.35 19.41 -13.18
CA ALA A 150 -18.26 20.86 -13.30
C ALA A 150 -19.62 21.54 -13.54
N ALA A 151 -20.61 20.82 -14.03
CA ALA A 151 -21.96 21.36 -14.29
C ALA A 151 -22.76 21.67 -13.00
N HIS A 152 -22.33 21.17 -11.84
CA HIS A 152 -22.99 21.42 -10.57
C HIS A 152 -22.73 22.82 -10.03
N GLU A 153 -23.73 23.41 -9.33
CA GLU A 153 -23.65 24.78 -8.82
C GLU A 153 -22.53 24.93 -7.78
N GLY A 154 -21.80 26.02 -7.82
CA GLY A 154 -20.75 26.35 -6.85
C GLY A 154 -19.44 25.54 -7.00
N ILE A 155 -19.31 24.71 -8.03
CA ILE A 155 -18.05 24.03 -8.33
C ILE A 155 -17.03 25.04 -8.86
N LEU A 156 -15.88 25.10 -8.20
CA LEU A 156 -14.74 25.96 -8.58
C LEU A 156 -13.73 25.20 -9.43
N GLU A 157 -13.53 23.91 -9.12
CA GLU A 157 -12.64 23.02 -9.85
C GLU A 157 -13.17 21.58 -9.77
N PHE A 158 -13.13 20.89 -10.89
CA PHE A 158 -13.37 19.46 -10.97
C PHE A 158 -12.26 18.82 -11.79
N GLN A 159 -11.71 17.73 -11.30
CA GLN A 159 -10.62 17.01 -11.94
C GLN A 159 -10.90 15.52 -11.95
N SER A 160 -10.62 14.89 -13.10
CA SER A 160 -10.57 13.44 -13.28
C SER A 160 -9.15 13.01 -13.64
N THR A 161 -8.67 11.95 -13.01
CA THR A 161 -7.33 11.40 -13.24
C THR A 161 -7.42 9.89 -13.33
N VAL A 162 -6.72 9.29 -14.31
CA VAL A 162 -6.50 7.85 -14.35
C VAL A 162 -5.02 7.56 -14.60
N SER A 163 -4.49 6.59 -13.88
CA SER A 163 -3.13 6.08 -14.06
C SER A 163 -3.20 4.58 -14.38
N PHE A 164 -2.40 4.17 -15.34
CA PHE A 164 -2.18 2.77 -15.69
C PHE A 164 -0.73 2.44 -15.45
N ALA A 165 -0.46 1.35 -14.75
CA ALA A 165 0.89 0.87 -14.50
C ALA A 165 1.02 -0.60 -14.88
N ARG A 166 2.14 -0.95 -15.52
CA ARG A 166 2.55 -2.32 -15.79
C ARG A 166 3.89 -2.56 -15.12
N VAL A 167 3.90 -3.50 -14.18
CA VAL A 167 5.08 -3.85 -13.38
C VAL A 167 5.61 -5.20 -13.85
N ASN A 168 6.87 -5.21 -14.28
CA ASN A 168 7.59 -6.43 -14.60
C ASN A 168 8.80 -6.57 -13.69
N LYS A 169 8.96 -7.72 -13.08
CA LYS A 169 10.12 -8.04 -12.25
C LYS A 169 10.65 -9.43 -12.57
N LEU A 170 11.98 -9.54 -12.56
CA LEU A 170 12.72 -10.78 -12.63
C LEU A 170 13.64 -10.84 -11.41
N PHE A 171 13.53 -11.88 -10.61
CA PHE A 171 14.45 -12.17 -9.50
C PHE A 171 15.19 -13.47 -9.77
N LEU A 172 16.50 -13.40 -9.71
CA LEU A 172 17.39 -14.53 -9.95
C LEU A 172 18.39 -14.71 -8.80
N SER A 173 18.62 -15.94 -8.42
CA SER A 173 19.77 -16.41 -7.65
C SER A 173 20.25 -17.74 -8.23
N SER A 174 21.24 -18.41 -7.62
CA SER A 174 21.62 -19.77 -8.03
C SER A 174 20.48 -20.79 -7.89
N LYS A 175 19.47 -20.50 -7.07
CA LYS A 175 18.34 -21.40 -6.79
C LYS A 175 16.99 -20.86 -7.24
N LYS A 176 16.83 -19.57 -7.31
CA LYS A 176 15.55 -18.94 -7.67
C LYS A 176 15.56 -18.40 -9.09
N ASP A 177 14.47 -18.68 -9.80
CA ASP A 177 14.14 -18.13 -11.09
C ASP A 177 12.65 -17.68 -11.07
N LEU A 178 12.44 -16.43 -10.68
CA LEU A 178 11.11 -15.89 -10.46
C LEU A 178 10.84 -14.76 -11.45
N MET A 179 9.70 -14.82 -12.13
CA MET A 179 9.24 -13.77 -13.05
C MET A 179 7.81 -13.35 -12.72
N GLN A 180 7.52 -12.07 -12.78
CA GLN A 180 6.16 -11.57 -12.65
C GLN A 180 5.89 -10.40 -13.58
N SER A 181 4.67 -10.37 -14.12
CA SER A 181 4.12 -9.25 -14.86
C SER A 181 2.69 -9.01 -14.40
N TYR A 182 2.41 -7.82 -13.92
CA TYR A 182 1.05 -7.43 -13.57
C TYR A 182 0.79 -5.98 -13.93
N ALA A 183 -0.48 -5.70 -14.22
CA ALA A 183 -0.97 -4.35 -14.44
C ALA A 183 -1.98 -3.99 -13.37
N PHE A 184 -1.98 -2.74 -12.98
CA PHE A 184 -3.02 -2.16 -12.14
C PHE A 184 -3.39 -0.76 -12.64
N SER A 185 -4.58 -0.33 -12.26
CA SER A 185 -5.10 0.99 -12.60
C SER A 185 -5.63 1.70 -11.36
N GLU A 186 -5.56 3.02 -11.39
CA GLU A 186 -6.06 3.92 -10.37
C GLU A 186 -6.83 5.04 -11.04
N GLY A 187 -8.12 5.14 -10.71
CA GLY A 187 -8.97 6.26 -11.12
C GLY A 187 -9.28 7.14 -9.92
N SER A 188 -9.31 8.45 -10.11
CA SER A 188 -9.72 9.38 -9.06
C SER A 188 -10.45 10.59 -9.60
N LEU A 189 -11.40 11.06 -8.81
CA LEU A 189 -12.09 12.33 -9.02
C LEU A 189 -11.84 13.24 -7.81
N SER A 190 -11.73 14.54 -8.07
CA SER A 190 -11.66 15.56 -7.03
C SER A 190 -12.54 16.75 -7.41
N ALA A 191 -13.25 17.30 -6.43
CA ALA A 191 -14.09 18.47 -6.59
C ALA A 191 -13.75 19.49 -5.50
N ILE A 192 -13.62 20.75 -5.89
CA ILE A 192 -13.54 21.91 -4.99
C ILE A 192 -14.77 22.76 -5.26
N GLY A 193 -15.51 23.10 -4.22
CA GLY A 193 -16.72 23.91 -4.34
C GLY A 193 -16.86 24.94 -3.25
N THR A 194 -17.77 25.89 -3.48
CA THR A 194 -18.07 26.97 -2.56
C THR A 194 -19.56 27.20 -2.44
N GLU A 195 -20.01 27.51 -1.24
CA GLU A 195 -21.38 27.92 -0.96
C GLU A 195 -21.41 28.82 0.29
N ASN A 196 -22.15 29.94 0.22
CA ASN A 196 -22.28 30.88 1.34
C ASN A 196 -20.96 31.34 1.96
N GLY A 197 -19.89 31.46 1.15
CA GLY A 197 -18.57 31.88 1.59
C GLY A 197 -17.73 30.76 2.27
N LYS A 198 -18.28 29.55 2.45
CA LYS A 198 -17.52 28.36 2.83
C LYS A 198 -16.94 27.72 1.56
N GLN A 199 -15.74 27.16 1.66
CA GLN A 199 -15.11 26.37 0.61
C GLN A 199 -14.71 25.02 1.18
N ASN A 200 -14.90 23.95 0.41
CA ASN A 200 -14.48 22.62 0.79
C ASN A 200 -14.05 21.83 -0.44
N MET A 201 -13.44 20.66 -0.20
CA MET A 201 -13.06 19.73 -1.24
C MET A 201 -13.56 18.31 -0.92
N SER A 202 -13.79 17.55 -1.97
CA SER A 202 -14.11 16.13 -1.91
C SER A 202 -13.20 15.35 -2.86
N TYR A 203 -12.88 14.12 -2.50
CA TYR A 203 -12.04 13.21 -3.27
C TYR A 203 -12.60 11.79 -3.15
N ARG A 204 -12.60 11.06 -4.28
CA ARG A 204 -12.93 9.64 -4.31
C ARG A 204 -12.08 8.95 -5.36
N SER A 205 -11.73 7.68 -5.11
CA SER A 205 -10.91 6.90 -6.02
C SER A 205 -11.39 5.46 -6.12
N CYS A 206 -11.02 4.81 -7.20
CA CYS A 206 -11.13 3.39 -7.43
C CYS A 206 -9.79 2.83 -7.91
N SER A 207 -9.54 1.56 -7.70
CA SER A 207 -8.27 0.93 -8.04
C SER A 207 -8.43 -0.59 -8.16
N GLY A 208 -7.47 -1.24 -8.80
CA GLY A 208 -7.45 -2.70 -8.89
C GLY A 208 -6.44 -3.22 -9.90
N LEU A 209 -6.30 -4.55 -9.91
CA LEU A 209 -5.55 -5.27 -10.94
C LEU A 209 -6.34 -5.29 -12.25
N LYS A 210 -6.51 -4.12 -12.87
CA LYS A 210 -7.38 -3.83 -14.00
C LYS A 210 -6.63 -3.05 -15.07
N GLY A 211 -7.20 -3.02 -16.28
CA GLY A 211 -6.80 -2.14 -17.36
C GLY A 211 -7.75 -0.92 -17.49
N VAL A 212 -8.14 -0.60 -18.75
CA VAL A 212 -8.98 0.56 -19.05
C VAL A 212 -10.40 0.43 -18.52
N GLU A 213 -10.86 -0.77 -18.22
CA GLU A 213 -12.16 -1.05 -17.60
C GLU A 213 -12.40 -0.28 -16.27
N ILE A 214 -11.35 0.20 -15.61
CA ILE A 214 -11.44 1.06 -14.41
C ILE A 214 -12.25 2.34 -14.65
N LEU A 215 -12.29 2.84 -15.88
CA LEU A 215 -13.04 4.05 -16.25
C LEU A 215 -14.54 3.89 -15.97
N ASN A 216 -15.10 2.67 -16.13
CA ASN A 216 -16.51 2.41 -15.85
C ASN A 216 -16.84 2.56 -14.35
N GLU A 217 -15.88 2.31 -13.47
CA GLU A 217 -16.05 2.51 -12.02
C GLU A 217 -16.02 4.00 -11.68
N MET A 218 -15.23 4.78 -12.40
CA MET A 218 -15.18 6.23 -12.22
C MET A 218 -16.51 6.92 -12.57
N ASP A 219 -17.27 6.40 -13.54
CA ASP A 219 -18.58 6.91 -13.91
C ASP A 219 -19.55 6.92 -12.72
N ALA A 220 -19.50 5.89 -11.87
CA ALA A 220 -20.41 5.71 -10.74
C ALA A 220 -20.14 6.69 -9.58
N ILE A 221 -18.93 7.25 -9.48
CA ILE A 221 -18.54 8.07 -8.33
C ILE A 221 -18.68 9.57 -8.51
N VAL A 222 -19.11 10.06 -9.70
CA VAL A 222 -19.30 11.49 -9.95
C VAL A 222 -20.33 12.10 -9.01
N GLU A 223 -21.53 11.52 -8.98
CA GLU A 223 -22.62 12.01 -8.13
C GLU A 223 -22.32 11.84 -6.63
N GLU A 224 -21.62 10.77 -6.26
CA GLU A 224 -21.21 10.53 -4.88
C GLU A 224 -20.26 11.64 -4.39
N ILE A 225 -19.24 12.00 -5.17
CA ILE A 225 -18.27 13.03 -4.78
C ILE A 225 -18.92 14.40 -4.64
N ILE A 226 -19.88 14.73 -5.48
CA ILE A 226 -20.66 15.97 -5.40
C ILE A 226 -21.54 15.98 -4.15
N ALA A 227 -22.23 14.88 -3.85
CA ALA A 227 -23.03 14.75 -2.63
C ALA A 227 -22.20 14.91 -1.36
N VAL A 228 -21.01 14.31 -1.32
CA VAL A 228 -20.05 14.45 -0.20
C VAL A 228 -19.55 15.90 -0.10
N LEU A 229 -19.25 16.57 -1.21
CA LEU A 229 -18.82 17.96 -1.22
C LEU A 229 -19.89 18.87 -0.60
N TYR A 230 -21.14 18.78 -1.04
CA TYR A 230 -22.23 19.57 -0.48
C TYR A 230 -22.48 19.25 0.99
N ALA A 231 -22.39 17.97 1.38
CA ALA A 231 -22.51 17.60 2.79
C ALA A 231 -21.42 18.29 3.64
N LYS A 232 -20.18 18.38 3.14
CA LYS A 232 -19.09 19.11 3.81
C LYS A 232 -19.30 20.62 3.83
N LEU A 233 -19.85 21.22 2.78
CA LEU A 233 -20.18 22.66 2.73
C LEU A 233 -21.25 23.03 3.77
N HIS A 234 -22.20 22.14 4.04
CA HIS A 234 -23.27 22.31 5.02
C HIS A 234 -22.93 21.77 6.42
N SER A 235 -21.72 21.23 6.63
CA SER A 235 -21.32 20.63 7.89
C SER A 235 -21.07 21.63 9.00
N ASP A 236 -21.23 21.15 10.24
CA ASP A 236 -20.82 21.83 11.46
C ASP A 236 -19.50 21.22 11.99
N PRO A 237 -18.72 21.93 12.83
CA PRO A 237 -17.62 21.34 13.55
C PRO A 237 -18.10 20.26 14.52
N VAL A 238 -17.29 19.16 14.67
CA VAL A 238 -17.59 18.15 15.69
C VAL A 238 -17.33 18.73 17.09
N THR A 239 -18.22 18.44 18.04
CA THR A 239 -17.94 18.74 19.46
C THR A 239 -16.91 17.75 19.98
N PRO A 240 -15.77 18.19 20.53
CA PRO A 240 -14.76 17.26 21.05
C PRO A 240 -15.30 16.37 22.17
N GLY A 241 -15.06 15.06 22.07
CA GLY A 241 -15.58 14.09 23.05
C GLY A 241 -15.24 12.65 22.72
N MET A 242 -15.71 11.73 23.59
CA MET A 242 -15.68 10.29 23.33
C MET A 242 -17.02 9.86 22.74
N TYR A 243 -16.97 9.14 21.64
CA TYR A 243 -18.16 8.72 20.90
C TYR A 243 -18.11 7.24 20.53
N ASP A 244 -19.28 6.62 20.47
CA ASP A 244 -19.45 5.41 19.70
C ASP A 244 -19.48 5.78 18.23
N VAL A 245 -18.66 5.12 17.42
CA VAL A 245 -18.59 5.40 15.99
C VAL A 245 -18.71 4.12 15.18
N ILE A 246 -19.15 4.27 13.95
CA ILE A 246 -19.00 3.26 12.91
C ILE A 246 -17.99 3.84 11.90
N THR A 247 -16.90 3.12 11.64
CA THR A 247 -15.95 3.47 10.59
C THR A 247 -16.36 2.80 9.29
N ALA A 248 -16.48 3.55 8.20
CA ALA A 248 -16.67 2.99 6.87
C ALA A 248 -15.40 2.26 6.40
N PRO A 249 -15.47 1.40 5.38
CA PRO A 249 -14.34 0.58 4.91
C PRO A 249 -13.05 1.36 4.63
N ASP A 250 -13.13 2.57 4.09
CA ASP A 250 -11.97 3.44 3.84
C ASP A 250 -11.32 3.94 5.14
N VAL A 251 -12.12 4.31 6.15
CA VAL A 251 -11.61 4.71 7.47
C VAL A 251 -11.06 3.50 8.22
N THR A 252 -11.74 2.35 8.12
CA THR A 252 -11.27 1.07 8.68
C THR A 252 -9.92 0.67 8.08
N GLY A 253 -9.74 0.84 6.76
CA GLY A 253 -8.49 0.57 6.06
C GLY A 253 -7.34 1.40 6.61
N VAL A 254 -7.51 2.70 6.76
CA VAL A 254 -6.48 3.56 7.34
C VAL A 254 -6.23 3.23 8.83
N ILE A 255 -7.25 2.80 9.58
CA ILE A 255 -7.02 2.26 10.93
C ILE A 255 -6.16 0.99 10.88
N ALA A 256 -6.44 0.04 9.97
CA ALA A 256 -5.63 -1.16 9.80
C ALA A 256 -4.18 -0.79 9.45
N HIS A 257 -4.00 0.14 8.51
CA HIS A 257 -2.70 0.61 8.04
C HIS A 257 -1.93 1.38 9.11
N GLU A 258 -2.53 2.41 9.70
CA GLU A 258 -1.86 3.33 10.61
C GLU A 258 -1.89 2.84 12.06
N ALA A 259 -3.02 2.31 12.54
CA ALA A 259 -3.11 1.91 13.93
C ALA A 259 -2.23 0.70 14.27
N PHE A 260 -2.04 -0.21 13.33
CA PHE A 260 -1.33 -1.44 13.62
C PHE A 260 -0.39 -1.92 12.51
N GLY A 261 -0.61 -1.54 11.25
CA GLY A 261 0.21 -1.94 10.11
C GLY A 261 1.66 -1.53 10.26
N HIS A 262 1.93 -0.25 10.46
CA HIS A 262 3.29 0.25 10.73
C HIS A 262 3.88 -0.32 12.04
N GLY A 263 3.06 -0.53 13.04
CA GLY A 263 3.46 -1.06 14.34
C GLY A 263 3.98 -2.50 14.28
N VAL A 264 3.63 -3.26 13.24
CA VAL A 264 4.03 -4.66 13.07
C VAL A 264 5.07 -4.90 11.96
N GLU A 265 5.62 -3.86 11.36
CA GLU A 265 6.75 -3.97 10.44
C GLU A 265 8.01 -4.42 11.18
N MET A 266 8.49 -5.63 10.92
CA MET A 266 9.49 -6.31 11.76
C MET A 266 10.91 -5.77 11.63
N ASP A 267 11.22 -4.94 10.63
CA ASP A 267 12.47 -4.17 10.62
C ASP A 267 12.52 -3.15 11.78
N MET A 268 11.36 -2.70 12.28
CA MET A 268 11.25 -1.90 13.48
C MET A 268 11.44 -2.74 14.77
N PHE A 269 11.05 -4.03 14.74
CA PHE A 269 11.34 -4.96 15.85
C PHE A 269 12.84 -5.19 16.01
N VAL A 270 13.58 -5.35 14.89
CA VAL A 270 15.05 -5.47 14.88
C VAL A 270 15.72 -4.25 15.53
N LYS A 271 15.14 -3.06 15.38
CA LYS A 271 15.66 -1.78 15.90
C LYS A 271 15.11 -1.40 17.29
N ASP A 272 14.27 -2.23 17.90
CA ASP A 272 13.53 -1.95 19.14
C ASP A 272 12.74 -0.62 19.09
N ARG A 273 12.07 -0.38 17.94
CA ARG A 273 11.29 0.82 17.66
C ARG A 273 9.79 0.59 17.51
N ALA A 274 9.30 -0.63 17.78
CA ALA A 274 7.88 -0.95 17.74
C ALA A 274 7.49 -1.75 18.98
N LEU A 275 6.51 -1.24 19.72
CA LEU A 275 6.00 -1.85 20.95
C LEU A 275 5.35 -3.21 20.70
N ALA A 276 4.79 -3.44 19.52
CA ALA A 276 4.12 -4.68 19.15
C ALA A 276 5.00 -5.93 19.29
N LYS A 277 6.33 -5.78 19.18
CA LYS A 277 7.29 -6.88 19.44
C LYS A 277 7.05 -7.56 20.78
N GLU A 278 6.68 -6.80 21.82
CA GLU A 278 6.44 -7.32 23.18
C GLU A 278 5.05 -7.96 23.35
N TYR A 279 4.19 -7.81 22.35
CA TYR A 279 2.79 -8.26 22.40
C TYR A 279 2.49 -9.47 21.51
N ILE A 280 3.48 -10.04 20.84
CA ILE A 280 3.31 -11.30 20.11
C ILE A 280 2.75 -12.37 21.06
N GLY A 281 1.64 -13.02 20.67
CA GLY A 281 0.88 -13.97 21.47
C GLY A 281 -0.05 -13.35 22.53
N LYS A 282 -0.19 -12.03 22.57
CA LYS A 282 -1.03 -11.34 23.56
C LYS A 282 -2.26 -10.68 22.90
N PRO A 283 -3.35 -10.46 23.65
CA PRO A 283 -4.55 -9.77 23.14
C PRO A 283 -4.28 -8.27 22.95
N VAL A 284 -4.47 -7.79 21.72
CA VAL A 284 -4.30 -6.37 21.31
C VAL A 284 -5.60 -5.76 20.80
N ALA A 285 -6.58 -6.57 20.43
CA ALA A 285 -7.85 -6.14 19.85
C ALA A 285 -9.04 -6.93 20.44
N SER A 286 -10.25 -6.60 20.02
CA SER A 286 -11.46 -7.36 20.32
C SER A 286 -11.39 -8.74 19.66
N GLN A 287 -11.93 -9.76 20.31
CA GLN A 287 -12.06 -11.13 19.77
C GLN A 287 -12.92 -11.20 18.49
N LEU A 288 -13.67 -10.16 18.18
CA LEU A 288 -14.48 -10.06 16.97
C LEU A 288 -13.63 -9.68 15.73
N SER A 289 -12.39 -9.23 15.92
CA SER A 289 -11.57 -8.69 14.84
C SER A 289 -10.36 -9.56 14.54
N SER A 290 -10.16 -9.83 13.25
CA SER A 290 -8.93 -10.40 12.70
C SER A 290 -8.39 -9.46 11.64
N MET A 291 -7.06 -9.38 11.53
CA MET A 291 -6.37 -8.49 10.59
C MET A 291 -5.32 -9.27 9.81
N HIS A 292 -5.29 -9.02 8.51
CA HIS A 292 -4.35 -9.63 7.58
C HIS A 292 -3.48 -8.58 6.90
N ASP A 293 -2.30 -8.99 6.48
CA ASP A 293 -1.49 -8.31 5.48
C ASP A 293 -0.86 -9.35 4.56
N GLY A 294 -0.98 -9.16 3.25
CA GLY A 294 -0.36 -10.11 2.33
C GLY A 294 -0.60 -9.79 0.86
N ALA A 295 0.42 -10.06 0.05
CA ALA A 295 0.36 -9.87 -1.39
C ALA A 295 -0.59 -10.83 -2.10
N VAL A 296 -1.00 -11.92 -1.45
CA VAL A 296 -1.95 -12.92 -1.98
C VAL A 296 -3.23 -13.05 -1.14
N GLY A 297 -3.35 -12.29 -0.05
CA GLY A 297 -4.52 -12.29 0.82
C GLY A 297 -5.73 -11.58 0.21
N ALA A 298 -5.51 -10.65 -0.70
CA ALA A 298 -6.54 -9.92 -1.44
C ALA A 298 -6.12 -9.67 -2.89
N GLN A 299 -7.08 -9.35 -3.75
CA GLN A 299 -6.85 -9.02 -5.17
C GLN A 299 -6.91 -7.50 -5.36
N GLN A 300 -5.82 -6.81 -5.02
CA GLN A 300 -5.73 -5.34 -5.13
C GLN A 300 -4.35 -4.92 -5.68
N VAL A 301 -4.10 -3.64 -5.88
CA VAL A 301 -2.91 -3.07 -6.54
C VAL A 301 -1.57 -3.51 -5.94
N SER A 302 -1.56 -3.90 -4.67
CA SER A 302 -0.35 -4.37 -3.97
C SER A 302 -0.23 -5.90 -3.94
N SER A 303 -0.85 -6.59 -4.90
CA SER A 303 -0.76 -8.05 -5.06
C SER A 303 0.32 -8.42 -6.06
N TYR A 304 1.18 -9.36 -5.67
CA TYR A 304 2.32 -9.84 -6.47
C TYR A 304 2.72 -11.27 -6.10
N LEU A 305 3.51 -11.92 -6.95
CA LEU A 305 4.03 -13.26 -6.69
C LEU A 305 5.17 -13.25 -5.67
N PHE A 306 6.10 -12.29 -5.79
CA PHE A 306 7.27 -12.16 -4.91
C PHE A 306 7.63 -10.70 -4.67
N ASP A 307 8.23 -10.43 -3.53
CA ASP A 307 8.70 -9.10 -3.13
C ASP A 307 10.05 -8.74 -3.76
N ASP A 308 10.61 -7.59 -3.40
CA ASP A 308 11.87 -7.08 -3.95
C ASP A 308 13.13 -7.80 -3.43
N GLU A 309 12.95 -8.85 -2.64
CA GLU A 309 14.01 -9.75 -2.14
C GLU A 309 13.82 -11.19 -2.61
N GLY A 310 12.86 -11.43 -3.52
CA GLY A 310 12.56 -12.74 -4.07
C GLY A 310 11.89 -13.69 -3.06
N THR A 311 11.24 -13.15 -2.03
CA THR A 311 10.39 -13.90 -1.13
C THR A 311 8.98 -13.96 -1.72
N LEU A 312 8.38 -15.16 -1.76
CA LEU A 312 7.01 -15.30 -2.23
C LEU A 312 6.05 -14.54 -1.31
N GLY A 313 5.09 -13.86 -1.93
CA GLY A 313 4.01 -13.21 -1.21
C GLY A 313 3.17 -14.21 -0.42
N THR A 314 2.73 -13.79 0.76
CA THR A 314 1.88 -14.59 1.66
C THR A 314 0.55 -13.90 1.91
N ASP A 315 -0.36 -14.59 2.58
CA ASP A 315 -1.47 -14.03 3.34
C ASP A 315 -1.14 -14.22 4.82
N THR A 316 -0.65 -13.17 5.44
CA THR A 316 -0.17 -13.18 6.83
C THR A 316 -1.30 -12.74 7.76
N THR A 317 -1.77 -13.65 8.61
CA THR A 317 -2.66 -13.30 9.71
C THR A 317 -1.87 -12.57 10.78
N VAL A 318 -2.04 -11.26 10.88
CA VAL A 318 -1.38 -10.38 11.86
C VAL A 318 -2.08 -10.44 13.20
N ILE A 319 -3.39 -10.27 13.20
CA ILE A 319 -4.25 -10.42 14.39
C ILE A 319 -5.23 -11.55 14.11
N ASP A 320 -5.29 -12.52 15.00
CA ASP A 320 -6.25 -13.62 14.97
C ASP A 320 -7.18 -13.53 16.19
N HIS A 321 -8.46 -13.26 15.94
CA HIS A 321 -9.48 -13.13 17.00
C HIS A 321 -8.96 -12.30 18.20
N GLY A 322 -8.45 -11.11 17.90
CA GLY A 322 -7.94 -10.14 18.87
C GLY A 322 -6.52 -10.38 19.38
N THR A 323 -5.89 -11.50 19.05
CA THR A 323 -4.53 -11.84 19.49
C THR A 323 -3.51 -11.49 18.40
N LEU A 324 -2.44 -10.76 18.74
CA LEU A 324 -1.33 -10.53 17.83
C LEU A 324 -0.55 -11.81 17.60
N VAL A 325 -0.54 -12.32 16.37
CA VAL A 325 0.13 -13.58 15.99
C VAL A 325 1.56 -13.33 15.55
N THR A 326 1.76 -12.38 14.64
CA THR A 326 3.08 -12.06 14.06
C THR A 326 3.08 -10.66 13.48
N GLY A 327 4.27 -10.17 13.10
CA GLY A 327 4.40 -9.01 12.22
C GLY A 327 4.61 -9.42 10.77
N ILE A 328 4.86 -8.40 9.92
CA ILE A 328 5.22 -8.54 8.51
C ILE A 328 6.70 -8.21 8.32
N SER A 329 7.39 -8.96 7.45
CA SER A 329 8.84 -8.88 7.36
C SER A 329 9.39 -8.84 5.94
N ASP A 330 10.45 -8.08 5.77
CA ASP A 330 11.45 -8.30 4.72
C ASP A 330 12.33 -9.51 5.06
N LEU A 331 13.10 -10.01 4.11
CA LEU A 331 13.97 -11.16 4.26
C LEU A 331 15.00 -10.96 5.39
N VAL A 332 15.68 -9.83 5.40
CA VAL A 332 16.77 -9.56 6.35
C VAL A 332 16.25 -9.45 7.78
N SER A 333 15.12 -8.79 7.97
CA SER A 333 14.48 -8.69 9.29
C SER A 333 14.03 -10.04 9.81
N ALA A 334 13.44 -10.88 8.96
CA ALA A 334 13.06 -12.24 9.31
C ALA A 334 14.26 -13.09 9.72
N LEU A 335 15.34 -13.06 8.94
CA LEU A 335 16.58 -13.78 9.25
C LEU A 335 17.17 -13.37 10.63
N ARG A 336 17.20 -12.06 10.90
CA ARG A 336 17.71 -11.52 12.18
C ARG A 336 16.86 -11.88 13.38
N LEU A 337 15.57 -12.02 13.18
CA LEU A 337 14.61 -12.38 14.23
C LEU A 337 14.40 -13.89 14.35
N GLY A 338 14.97 -14.68 13.42
CA GLY A 338 14.79 -16.14 13.39
C GLY A 338 13.36 -16.55 13.05
N THR A 339 12.66 -15.76 12.22
CA THR A 339 11.28 -16.02 11.78
C THR A 339 11.21 -16.33 10.29
N THR A 340 10.06 -16.79 9.81
CA THR A 340 9.81 -16.99 8.38
C THR A 340 9.52 -15.64 7.73
N PRO A 341 10.15 -15.27 6.60
CA PRO A 341 9.84 -14.03 5.89
C PRO A 341 8.43 -14.09 5.28
N THR A 342 7.74 -12.96 5.29
CA THR A 342 6.34 -12.85 4.86
C THR A 342 6.16 -12.29 3.45
N GLY A 343 7.26 -11.96 2.75
CA GLY A 343 7.20 -11.41 1.40
C GLY A 343 6.77 -9.95 1.37
N ASN A 344 7.18 -9.19 2.38
CA ASN A 344 6.86 -7.77 2.54
C ASN A 344 8.08 -6.85 2.32
N GLY A 345 9.16 -7.36 1.73
CA GLY A 345 10.34 -6.57 1.39
C GLY A 345 10.09 -5.71 0.15
N LYS A 346 9.87 -4.40 0.32
CA LYS A 346 9.58 -3.49 -0.79
C LYS A 346 10.53 -2.29 -0.79
N ARG A 347 10.87 -1.80 -1.99
CA ARG A 347 11.65 -0.59 -2.24
C ARG A 347 10.88 0.38 -3.13
N GLU A 348 11.11 1.67 -2.99
CA GLU A 348 10.53 2.70 -3.86
C GLU A 348 11.03 2.57 -5.30
N SER A 349 12.35 2.32 -5.45
CA SER A 349 13.00 2.14 -6.74
C SER A 349 14.26 1.28 -6.59
N PHE A 350 14.87 0.89 -7.72
CA PHE A 350 16.13 0.16 -7.71
C PHE A 350 17.29 0.91 -7.01
N GLU A 351 17.21 2.24 -6.90
CA GLU A 351 18.20 3.08 -6.21
C GLU A 351 18.00 3.15 -4.69
N ARG A 352 16.88 2.62 -4.19
CA ARG A 352 16.49 2.74 -2.78
C ARG A 352 16.59 1.41 -2.04
N LYS A 353 16.72 1.54 -0.73
CA LYS A 353 16.79 0.41 0.18
C LYS A 353 15.45 -0.32 0.31
N VAL A 354 15.49 -1.63 0.53
CA VAL A 354 14.31 -2.41 0.98
C VAL A 354 13.98 -2.12 2.44
N TYR A 355 12.70 -2.12 2.75
CA TYR A 355 12.13 -2.11 4.10
C TYR A 355 11.01 -3.14 4.20
N SER A 356 10.68 -3.59 5.42
CA SER A 356 9.39 -4.23 5.66
C SER A 356 8.27 -3.23 5.39
N ARG A 357 7.35 -3.55 4.49
CA ARG A 357 6.27 -2.66 4.05
C ARG A 357 4.97 -3.43 3.91
N MET A 358 3.90 -2.79 4.31
CA MET A 358 2.56 -3.30 4.08
C MET A 358 2.28 -3.56 2.59
N THR A 359 1.35 -4.48 2.34
CA THR A 359 0.85 -4.84 1.00
C THR A 359 -0.64 -4.57 0.89
N ASN A 360 -1.48 -5.59 1.05
CA ASN A 360 -2.92 -5.45 1.22
C ASN A 360 -3.22 -5.66 2.71
N THR A 361 -3.49 -4.58 3.43
CA THR A 361 -3.66 -4.58 4.90
C THR A 361 -5.11 -4.35 5.24
N TYR A 362 -5.77 -5.30 5.89
CA TYR A 362 -7.21 -5.20 6.09
C TYR A 362 -7.70 -5.97 7.32
N PHE A 363 -8.81 -5.49 7.88
CA PHE A 363 -9.62 -6.30 8.80
C PHE A 363 -10.56 -7.18 7.99
N THR A 364 -10.76 -8.42 8.44
CA THR A 364 -11.67 -9.36 7.77
C THR A 364 -13.13 -9.10 8.16
N ALA A 365 -14.04 -9.44 7.25
CA ALA A 365 -15.48 -9.32 7.48
C ALA A 365 -15.95 -10.18 8.66
N GLY A 366 -16.94 -9.65 9.40
CA GLY A 366 -17.66 -10.33 10.45
C GLY A 366 -19.04 -10.81 9.99
N THR A 367 -20.06 -10.58 10.82
CA THR A 367 -21.43 -11.07 10.55
C THR A 367 -22.51 -10.00 10.75
N ASP A 368 -22.17 -8.83 11.26
CA ASP A 368 -23.16 -7.79 11.59
C ASP A 368 -23.66 -7.08 10.32
N LYS A 369 -24.84 -6.50 10.39
CA LYS A 369 -25.39 -5.67 9.33
C LYS A 369 -25.24 -4.20 9.70
N LEU A 370 -24.91 -3.36 8.71
CA LEU A 370 -24.72 -1.92 8.94
C LEU A 370 -25.94 -1.27 9.60
N ASP A 371 -27.15 -1.65 9.19
CA ASP A 371 -28.37 -1.10 9.78
C ASP A 371 -28.51 -1.46 11.27
N ASP A 372 -28.13 -2.68 11.67
CA ASP A 372 -28.12 -3.11 13.07
C ASP A 372 -27.04 -2.37 13.87
N MET A 373 -25.88 -2.13 13.25
CA MET A 373 -24.82 -1.32 13.86
C MET A 373 -25.29 0.11 14.12
N ILE A 374 -25.93 0.76 13.15
CA ILE A 374 -26.53 2.10 13.30
C ILE A 374 -27.60 2.08 14.40
N ALA A 375 -28.50 1.11 14.38
CA ALA A 375 -29.57 0.98 15.37
C ALA A 375 -29.04 0.80 16.80
N SER A 376 -27.83 0.31 16.98
CA SER A 376 -27.18 0.08 18.28
C SER A 376 -26.54 1.31 18.91
N ILE A 377 -26.53 2.48 18.24
CA ILE A 377 -25.88 3.71 18.72
C ILE A 377 -26.94 4.70 19.21
N GLU A 378 -26.85 5.10 20.48
CA GLU A 378 -27.71 6.13 21.08
C GLU A 378 -27.28 7.54 20.58
N HIS A 379 -25.98 7.86 20.62
CA HIS A 379 -25.40 9.08 20.08
C HIS A 379 -23.96 8.83 19.62
N GLY A 380 -23.69 9.10 18.35
CA GLY A 380 -22.39 8.88 17.74
C GLY A 380 -22.35 9.28 16.28
N TYR A 381 -21.41 8.68 15.53
CA TYR A 381 -21.17 9.05 14.13
C TYR A 381 -20.81 7.85 13.26
N LEU A 382 -21.27 7.89 12.00
CA LEU A 382 -20.70 7.10 10.91
C LEU A 382 -19.61 7.95 10.26
N LEU A 383 -18.38 7.46 10.27
CA LEU A 383 -17.18 8.15 9.77
C LEU A 383 -16.83 7.67 8.37
N GLU A 384 -16.67 8.60 7.43
CA GLU A 384 -16.44 8.34 6.00
C GLU A 384 -15.42 9.32 5.40
N SER A 385 -14.88 9.00 4.23
CA SER A 385 -13.98 9.87 3.46
C SER A 385 -12.67 10.17 4.20
N VAL A 386 -11.91 9.12 4.47
CA VAL A 386 -10.58 9.25 5.09
C VAL A 386 -9.67 10.15 4.26
N GLN A 387 -8.83 10.93 4.91
CA GLN A 387 -7.87 11.85 4.28
C GLN A 387 -6.42 11.47 4.56
N SER A 388 -6.12 11.08 5.79
CA SER A 388 -4.78 10.65 6.21
C SER A 388 -4.82 10.00 7.59
N GLY A 389 -3.73 9.29 7.91
CA GLY A 389 -3.50 8.77 9.24
C GLY A 389 -2.04 8.92 9.65
N MET A 390 -1.78 8.75 10.92
CA MET A 390 -0.45 8.66 11.53
C MET A 390 -0.48 7.78 12.76
N GLU A 391 0.56 6.96 12.93
CA GLU A 391 0.81 6.17 14.13
C GLU A 391 2.19 6.48 14.73
N ASP A 392 2.28 6.34 16.06
CA ASP A 392 3.56 6.20 16.74
C ASP A 392 3.76 4.72 17.13
N PRO A 393 4.54 3.94 16.36
CA PRO A 393 4.75 2.51 16.63
C PRO A 393 5.36 2.22 17.99
N LYS A 394 6.05 3.19 18.56
CA LYS A 394 6.75 3.05 19.84
C LYS A 394 5.83 3.24 21.06
N HIS A 395 4.81 4.05 20.93
CA HIS A 395 3.90 4.37 22.05
C HIS A 395 2.43 4.11 21.71
N TRP A 396 2.14 3.65 20.48
CA TRP A 396 0.79 3.31 20.02
C TRP A 396 -0.23 4.45 20.07
N GLY A 397 0.22 5.68 19.86
CA GLY A 397 -0.69 6.79 19.60
C GLY A 397 -1.18 6.77 18.16
N ILE A 398 -2.46 7.03 17.92
CA ILE A 398 -3.04 7.15 16.59
C ILE A 398 -3.77 8.47 16.40
N GLN A 399 -3.67 9.00 15.20
CA GLN A 399 -4.48 10.10 14.70
C GLN A 399 -4.90 9.81 13.26
N CYS A 400 -6.21 9.85 12.98
CA CYS A 400 -6.75 9.78 11.62
C CYS A 400 -7.57 11.04 11.33
N MET A 401 -7.34 11.62 10.15
CA MET A 401 -8.15 12.72 9.62
C MET A 401 -9.24 12.14 8.73
N VAL A 402 -10.48 12.37 9.12
CA VAL A 402 -11.69 11.89 8.44
C VAL A 402 -12.44 13.08 7.87
N GLY A 403 -12.86 12.99 6.62
CA GLY A 403 -13.50 14.08 5.92
C GLY A 403 -14.94 14.34 6.36
N LEU A 404 -15.64 13.32 6.86
CA LEU A 404 -17.06 13.40 7.12
C LEU A 404 -17.49 12.49 8.29
N GLY A 405 -18.31 13.02 9.19
CA GLY A 405 -19.03 12.25 10.20
C GLY A 405 -20.53 12.50 10.07
N ARG A 406 -21.33 11.44 9.83
CA ARG A 406 -22.81 11.53 9.82
C ARG A 406 -23.32 11.22 11.20
N GLU A 407 -24.08 12.16 11.80
CA GLU A 407 -24.62 11.99 13.14
C GLU A 407 -25.64 10.83 13.19
N ILE A 408 -25.43 9.95 14.18
CA ILE A 408 -26.39 8.91 14.57
C ILE A 408 -26.97 9.31 15.92
N LYS A 409 -28.28 9.34 16.03
CA LYS A 409 -29.00 9.56 17.27
C LYS A 409 -30.20 8.63 17.39
N ASP A 410 -30.36 8.03 18.56
CA ASP A 410 -31.44 7.09 18.85
C ASP A 410 -31.58 5.99 17.76
N GLY A 411 -30.44 5.45 17.34
CA GLY A 411 -30.34 4.39 16.33
C GLY A 411 -30.65 4.79 14.90
N LYS A 412 -30.57 6.07 14.54
CA LYS A 412 -30.88 6.57 13.19
C LYS A 412 -29.92 7.68 12.75
N LEU A 413 -29.61 7.70 11.46
CA LEU A 413 -28.96 8.86 10.83
C LEU A 413 -29.90 10.07 10.89
N THR A 414 -29.42 11.19 11.46
CA THR A 414 -30.23 12.40 11.64
C THR A 414 -30.24 13.32 10.42
N GLY A 415 -29.35 13.08 9.46
CA GLY A 415 -29.06 13.97 8.33
C GLY A 415 -28.05 15.07 8.64
N LYS A 416 -27.68 15.28 9.91
CA LYS A 416 -26.61 16.21 10.27
C LYS A 416 -25.25 15.63 9.96
N VAL A 417 -24.32 16.50 9.57
CA VAL A 417 -22.97 16.18 9.16
C VAL A 417 -21.96 17.04 9.91
N VAL A 418 -20.85 16.46 10.34
CA VAL A 418 -19.71 17.16 10.91
C VAL A 418 -18.50 16.99 10.03
N SER A 419 -17.69 18.07 9.85
CA SER A 419 -16.47 18.07 9.04
C SER A 419 -15.60 19.30 9.36
N PRO A 420 -14.25 19.19 9.37
CA PRO A 420 -13.49 17.95 9.39
C PRO A 420 -13.62 17.23 10.74
N VAL A 421 -13.21 15.95 10.79
CA VAL A 421 -13.21 15.16 12.02
C VAL A 421 -11.81 14.56 12.22
N THR A 422 -11.25 14.76 13.39
CA THR A 422 -10.00 14.10 13.79
C THR A 422 -10.31 13.00 14.81
N LEU A 423 -9.98 11.76 14.46
CA LEU A 423 -10.02 10.62 15.36
C LEU A 423 -8.64 10.50 16.03
N THR A 424 -8.61 10.41 17.36
CA THR A 424 -7.38 10.24 18.13
C THR A 424 -7.56 9.18 19.21
N GLY A 425 -6.46 8.51 19.57
CA GLY A 425 -6.53 7.51 20.63
C GLY A 425 -5.24 6.76 20.88
N TYR A 426 -5.35 5.80 21.79
CA TYR A 426 -4.37 4.76 22.02
C TYR A 426 -4.83 3.50 21.28
N VAL A 427 -3.97 2.96 20.42
CA VAL A 427 -4.32 1.88 19.49
C VAL A 427 -5.02 0.69 20.15
N PRO A 428 -4.49 0.09 21.25
CA PRO A 428 -5.16 -1.03 21.89
C PRO A 428 -6.53 -0.69 22.50
N ASP A 429 -6.73 0.53 22.96
CA ASP A 429 -8.04 0.95 23.51
C ASP A 429 -9.08 1.01 22.38
N LEU A 430 -8.69 1.58 21.23
CA LEU A 430 -9.53 1.61 20.04
C LEU A 430 -9.86 0.18 19.58
N LEU A 431 -8.85 -0.65 19.32
CA LEU A 431 -9.05 -2.00 18.76
C LEU A 431 -9.81 -2.93 19.73
N LYS A 432 -9.58 -2.84 21.04
CA LYS A 432 -10.33 -3.59 22.05
C LYS A 432 -11.77 -3.12 22.21
N SER A 433 -12.08 -1.87 21.85
CA SER A 433 -13.45 -1.34 21.89
C SER A 433 -14.32 -1.78 20.71
N ILE A 434 -13.75 -2.47 19.70
CA ILE A 434 -14.52 -3.01 18.57
C ILE A 434 -15.59 -3.97 19.13
N SER A 435 -16.86 -3.64 18.89
CA SER A 435 -18.03 -4.34 19.44
C SER A 435 -18.93 -4.94 18.37
N MET A 436 -18.81 -4.51 17.11
CA MET A 436 -19.48 -5.09 15.95
C MET A 436 -18.59 -4.98 14.72
N VAL A 437 -18.71 -5.96 13.81
CA VAL A 437 -17.93 -6.06 12.56
C VAL A 437 -18.87 -6.48 11.43
N SER A 438 -18.98 -5.69 10.38
CA SER A 438 -19.94 -5.96 9.30
C SER A 438 -19.55 -7.15 8.43
N ASP A 439 -20.53 -7.66 7.69
CA ASP A 439 -20.43 -8.87 6.86
C ASP A 439 -19.83 -8.66 5.45
N LYS A 440 -19.33 -7.47 5.17
CA LYS A 440 -18.68 -7.12 3.89
C LYS A 440 -17.47 -6.28 4.15
N GLU A 441 -16.41 -6.59 3.44
CA GLU A 441 -15.18 -5.81 3.40
C GLU A 441 -14.97 -5.18 2.02
N GLU A 442 -14.32 -4.05 1.98
CA GLU A 442 -13.89 -3.35 0.77
C GLU A 442 -12.46 -2.86 0.93
N LEU A 443 -11.64 -2.98 -0.13
CA LEU A 443 -10.26 -2.54 -0.14
C LEU A 443 -10.03 -1.44 -1.18
N PHE A 444 -9.17 -0.50 -0.81
CA PHE A 444 -8.80 0.67 -1.59
C PHE A 444 -7.28 0.67 -1.84
N GLY A 445 -6.86 0.95 -3.06
CA GLY A 445 -5.45 0.85 -3.43
C GLY A 445 -4.87 2.12 -4.05
N SER A 446 -5.57 3.26 -3.99
CA SER A 446 -5.05 4.51 -4.55
C SER A 446 -4.02 5.20 -3.65
N GLY A 447 -3.82 4.69 -2.44
CA GLY A 447 -2.86 5.21 -1.47
C GLY A 447 -1.42 4.83 -1.75
N MET A 448 -0.51 5.61 -1.19
CA MET A 448 0.92 5.35 -1.14
C MET A 448 1.38 5.44 0.31
N CYS A 449 2.24 4.51 0.72
CA CYS A 449 2.82 4.50 2.05
C CYS A 449 4.26 4.99 2.03
N GLY A 450 4.61 5.95 2.89
CA GLY A 450 5.95 6.51 3.03
C GLY A 450 6.69 5.97 4.24
N LYS A 451 7.99 5.65 4.10
CA LYS A 451 8.87 5.23 5.21
C LYS A 451 10.29 5.74 4.99
N GLY A 452 11.12 5.70 6.05
CA GLY A 452 12.50 6.14 5.97
C GLY A 452 12.62 7.63 5.65
N HIS A 453 13.19 7.98 4.52
CA HIS A 453 13.29 9.35 4.01
C HIS A 453 12.09 9.75 3.13
N LYS A 454 10.89 9.26 3.44
CA LYS A 454 9.66 9.35 2.63
C LYS A 454 9.79 8.61 1.30
N GLU A 455 10.35 7.41 1.36
CA GLU A 455 10.36 6.48 0.25
C GLU A 455 8.99 5.84 0.11
N TRP A 456 8.36 6.02 -1.06
CA TRP A 456 6.96 5.68 -1.29
C TRP A 456 6.81 4.30 -1.93
N VAL A 457 5.89 3.50 -1.44
CA VAL A 457 5.50 2.24 -2.07
C VAL A 457 4.00 2.14 -2.22
N LYS A 458 3.56 1.42 -3.24
CA LYS A 458 2.16 1.12 -3.48
C LYS A 458 1.64 0.18 -2.42
N VAL A 459 0.48 0.52 -1.85
CA VAL A 459 -0.23 -0.29 -0.85
C VAL A 459 -1.71 -0.31 -1.15
N SER A 460 -2.43 -1.23 -0.53
CA SER A 460 -3.88 -1.15 -0.40
C SER A 460 -4.28 -1.46 1.04
N ASP A 461 -5.36 -0.86 1.47
CA ASP A 461 -5.93 -1.07 2.78
C ASP A 461 -7.46 -1.13 2.71
N GLY A 462 -8.10 -1.63 3.76
CA GLY A 462 -9.53 -1.75 3.77
C GLY A 462 -10.06 -2.51 4.98
N GLY A 463 -11.31 -2.94 4.86
CA GLY A 463 -11.99 -3.78 5.83
C GLY A 463 -13.49 -3.61 5.77
N PRO A 464 -14.21 -4.16 6.78
CA PRO A 464 -15.63 -3.98 6.97
C PRO A 464 -15.95 -2.66 7.68
N TYR A 465 -17.21 -2.34 7.85
CA TYR A 465 -17.62 -1.37 8.86
C TYR A 465 -17.29 -1.90 10.25
N LEU A 466 -16.67 -1.07 11.09
CA LEU A 466 -16.35 -1.40 12.48
C LEU A 466 -17.08 -0.45 13.42
N LYS A 467 -17.79 -1.01 14.43
CA LYS A 467 -18.29 -0.19 15.53
C LYS A 467 -17.27 -0.22 16.67
N CYS A 468 -16.80 0.95 17.06
CA CYS A 468 -15.81 1.12 18.13
C CYS A 468 -16.04 2.40 18.91
N LYS A 469 -15.23 2.65 19.94
CA LYS A 469 -15.28 3.88 20.75
C LYS A 469 -14.00 4.67 20.61
N VAL A 470 -14.11 5.94 20.22
CA VAL A 470 -12.96 6.80 19.95
C VAL A 470 -13.17 8.22 20.42
N ARG A 471 -12.07 8.96 20.57
CA ARG A 471 -12.10 10.40 20.78
C ARG A 471 -12.15 11.10 19.44
N LEU A 472 -13.12 11.99 19.27
CA LEU A 472 -13.24 12.90 18.12
C LEU A 472 -12.97 14.33 18.55
N GLY A 473 -12.40 15.14 17.61
CA GLY A 473 -12.16 16.56 17.78
C GLY A 473 -11.89 17.28 16.46
#